data_e38482bd43589e571a4db0f01f1000bc
#
_entry.id   e38482bd43589e571a4db0f01f1000bc
#
_cell.length_a   1.000
_cell.length_b   1.000
_cell.length_c   1.000
_cell.angle_alpha   90.00
_cell.angle_beta   90.00
_cell.angle_gamma   90.00
#
_symmetry.space_group_name_H-M   'P 1'
#
loop_
_entity.id
_entity.type
_entity.pdbx_description
1 polymer ?
#
loop_
_entity_poly.entity_id
_entity_poly.type
_entity_poly.pdbx_seq_one_letter_code
_entity_poly.pdbx_strand_id
1 'polypeptide(L)'
;LLKSDSTFVKGVLTDDAGNFSLSIEGPGKYILRFSSVGYNTISKSFAVSQTQPEVDMGKISFGADAVMLKGATILGQAAKVTLKEDTFVYNASAYRTPEGSVVEELVRKLPGAQVDNDGKITINGKEVKKILFDGKEFMSGDTKTAMKNIPTSIIEKVKAYEEKSDLAKVTGIDDGEEETVLDFGIKKGMNKGVF
;
A
#
# COMPACT_ATOMS: atom_id res chain seq x y z
N LEU A 1 -22.56 18.62 -19.91
CA LEU A 1 -22.70 18.88 -21.35
C LEU A 1 -21.35 19.21 -21.96
N LEU A 2 -21.05 18.60 -23.07
CA LEU A 2 -19.81 18.79 -23.83
C LEU A 2 -20.17 19.09 -25.28
N LYS A 3 -19.32 19.84 -25.99
CA LYS A 3 -19.36 19.92 -27.46
C LYS A 3 -18.82 18.61 -28.05
N SER A 4 -18.97 18.46 -29.38
CA SER A 4 -18.46 17.29 -30.12
C SER A 4 -16.93 17.09 -30.01
N ASP A 5 -16.18 18.16 -29.70
CA ASP A 5 -14.74 18.17 -29.45
C ASP A 5 -14.36 17.89 -27.98
N SER A 6 -15.35 17.48 -27.16
CA SER A 6 -15.21 17.23 -25.71
C SER A 6 -14.98 18.49 -24.85
N THR A 7 -15.12 19.69 -25.42
CA THR A 7 -15.05 20.93 -24.64
C THR A 7 -16.24 21.02 -23.67
N PHE A 8 -15.97 21.29 -22.40
CA PHE A 8 -17.01 21.45 -21.37
C PHE A 8 -17.82 22.72 -21.62
N VAL A 9 -19.15 22.60 -21.62
CA VAL A 9 -20.09 23.70 -21.80
C VAL A 9 -20.79 24.06 -20.49
N LYS A 10 -21.50 23.11 -19.90
CA LYS A 10 -22.30 23.34 -18.70
C LYS A 10 -22.55 22.01 -17.94
N GLY A 11 -22.73 22.11 -16.65
CA GLY A 11 -23.15 20.99 -15.79
C GLY A 11 -24.38 21.36 -14.98
N VAL A 12 -25.20 20.36 -14.68
CA VAL A 12 -26.33 20.45 -13.77
C VAL A 12 -26.38 19.21 -12.89
N LEU A 13 -26.97 19.33 -11.72
CA LEU A 13 -27.30 18.20 -10.86
C LEU A 13 -28.73 17.77 -11.10
N THR A 14 -29.02 16.50 -10.94
CA THR A 14 -30.41 16.00 -10.90
C THR A 14 -31.07 16.41 -9.58
N ASP A 15 -32.39 16.58 -9.61
CA ASP A 15 -33.19 16.71 -8.40
C ASP A 15 -33.32 15.36 -7.66
N ASP A 16 -34.01 15.35 -6.51
CA ASP A 16 -34.20 14.15 -5.69
C ASP A 16 -35.02 13.06 -6.42
N ALA A 17 -35.81 13.43 -7.42
CA ALA A 17 -36.55 12.49 -8.27
C ALA A 17 -35.76 12.00 -9.49
N GLY A 18 -34.53 12.52 -9.68
CA GLY A 18 -33.64 12.16 -10.78
C GLY A 18 -33.90 12.96 -12.07
N ASN A 19 -34.72 14.04 -12.02
CA ASN A 19 -34.95 14.86 -13.18
C ASN A 19 -33.84 15.90 -13.35
N PHE A 20 -33.58 16.27 -14.59
CA PHE A 20 -32.68 17.37 -14.93
C PHE A 20 -33.22 18.17 -16.12
N SER A 21 -32.85 19.43 -16.15
CA SER A 21 -33.10 20.31 -17.28
C SER A 21 -31.86 21.14 -17.57
N LEU A 22 -31.52 21.33 -18.84
CA LEU A 22 -30.31 22.01 -19.23
C LEU A 22 -30.54 22.85 -20.46
N SER A 23 -30.38 24.18 -20.32
CA SER A 23 -30.48 25.12 -21.44
C SER A 23 -29.16 25.14 -22.21
N ILE A 24 -29.25 25.08 -23.55
CA ILE A 24 -28.12 25.07 -24.45
C ILE A 24 -28.24 26.30 -25.38
N GLU A 25 -27.13 27.01 -25.55
CA GLU A 25 -27.05 28.16 -26.42
C GLU A 25 -26.61 27.74 -27.85
N GLY A 26 -27.57 27.78 -28.79
CA GLY A 26 -27.34 27.56 -30.18
C GLY A 26 -27.44 26.12 -30.71
N PRO A 27 -27.66 25.97 -32.00
CA PRO A 27 -27.72 24.67 -32.66
C PRO A 27 -26.34 24.03 -32.77
N GLY A 28 -26.29 22.70 -32.70
CA GLY A 28 -25.03 21.98 -32.80
C GLY A 28 -25.15 20.54 -32.37
N LYS A 29 -24.01 19.82 -32.44
CA LYS A 29 -23.86 18.45 -31.89
C LYS A 29 -23.23 18.52 -30.51
N TYR A 30 -23.84 17.85 -29.58
CA TYR A 30 -23.45 17.85 -28.18
C TYR A 30 -23.35 16.42 -27.63
N ILE A 31 -22.60 16.28 -26.58
CA ILE A 31 -22.46 15.03 -25.80
C ILE A 31 -22.91 15.32 -24.36
N LEU A 32 -23.94 14.64 -23.93
CA LEU A 32 -24.36 14.67 -22.52
C LEU A 32 -23.74 13.51 -21.80
N ARG A 33 -22.89 13.83 -20.78
CA ARG A 33 -22.25 12.85 -19.93
C ARG A 33 -22.93 12.84 -18.58
N PHE A 34 -23.35 11.65 -18.16
CA PHE A 34 -23.96 11.39 -16.87
C PHE A 34 -22.97 10.63 -16.02
N SER A 35 -22.75 11.09 -14.79
CA SER A 35 -21.88 10.42 -13.82
C SER A 35 -22.50 10.44 -12.45
N SER A 36 -22.36 9.34 -11.72
CA SER A 36 -22.77 9.22 -10.33
C SER A 36 -21.79 8.30 -9.61
N VAL A 37 -21.58 8.54 -8.32
CA VAL A 37 -20.68 7.73 -7.51
C VAL A 37 -21.22 6.30 -7.43
N GLY A 38 -20.36 5.30 -7.74
CA GLY A 38 -20.74 3.88 -7.72
C GLY A 38 -21.42 3.38 -9.00
N TYR A 39 -21.51 4.21 -10.05
CA TYR A 39 -22.13 3.83 -11.32
C TYR A 39 -21.22 4.14 -12.51
N ASN A 40 -21.37 3.33 -13.57
CA ASN A 40 -20.65 3.59 -14.82
C ASN A 40 -21.09 4.92 -15.44
N THR A 41 -20.11 5.70 -15.89
CA THR A 41 -20.38 6.94 -16.64
C THR A 41 -21.04 6.62 -17.97
N ILE A 42 -22.14 7.30 -18.27
CA ILE A 42 -22.88 7.16 -19.53
C ILE A 42 -22.69 8.42 -20.35
N SER A 43 -22.46 8.28 -21.66
CA SER A 43 -22.38 9.37 -22.58
C SER A 43 -23.39 9.17 -23.73
N LYS A 44 -24.20 10.18 -24.03
CA LYS A 44 -25.15 10.18 -25.12
C LYS A 44 -24.92 11.40 -26.03
N SER A 45 -24.74 11.16 -27.29
CA SER A 45 -24.63 12.23 -28.30
C SER A 45 -26.01 12.61 -28.81
N PHE A 46 -26.26 13.89 -29.00
CA PHE A 46 -27.49 14.41 -29.57
C PHE A 46 -27.21 15.68 -30.37
N ALA A 47 -28.17 16.10 -31.16
CA ALA A 47 -28.08 17.34 -31.95
C ALA A 47 -29.27 18.24 -31.65
N VAL A 48 -29.01 19.53 -31.57
CA VAL A 48 -30.02 20.58 -31.44
C VAL A 48 -30.04 21.38 -32.75
N SER A 49 -31.22 21.61 -33.28
CA SER A 49 -31.42 22.43 -34.50
C SER A 49 -32.37 23.60 -34.20
N GLN A 50 -32.38 24.60 -35.08
CA GLN A 50 -33.31 25.72 -34.94
C GLN A 50 -34.78 25.30 -35.08
N THR A 51 -35.06 24.20 -35.79
CA THR A 51 -36.38 23.65 -35.98
C THR A 51 -36.83 22.70 -34.89
N GLN A 52 -35.88 22.17 -34.12
CA GLN A 52 -36.11 21.29 -32.97
C GLN A 52 -35.21 21.73 -31.78
N PRO A 53 -35.66 22.79 -31.06
CA PRO A 53 -34.85 23.38 -29.98
C PRO A 53 -34.86 22.56 -28.69
N GLU A 54 -35.79 21.65 -28.53
CA GLU A 54 -35.91 20.79 -27.34
C GLU A 54 -35.60 19.33 -27.68
N VAL A 55 -34.85 18.69 -26.85
CA VAL A 55 -34.51 17.27 -26.97
C VAL A 55 -34.81 16.56 -25.65
N ASP A 56 -35.80 15.68 -25.67
CA ASP A 56 -36.08 14.79 -24.55
C ASP A 56 -35.10 13.62 -24.59
N MET A 57 -34.32 13.47 -23.54
CA MET A 57 -33.34 12.39 -23.41
C MET A 57 -33.97 11.07 -22.90
N GLY A 58 -35.23 11.12 -22.47
CA GLY A 58 -35.94 10.01 -21.90
C GLY A 58 -35.29 9.50 -20.62
N LYS A 59 -35.72 8.32 -20.16
CA LYS A 59 -35.20 7.67 -18.98
C LYS A 59 -33.79 7.12 -19.23
N ILE A 60 -32.85 7.48 -18.35
CA ILE A 60 -31.46 7.01 -18.39
C ILE A 60 -31.20 6.15 -17.17
N SER A 61 -30.90 4.90 -17.39
CA SER A 61 -30.61 3.94 -16.32
C SER A 61 -29.12 3.72 -16.21
N PHE A 62 -28.58 3.90 -15.02
CA PHE A 62 -27.18 3.60 -14.72
C PHE A 62 -26.99 2.11 -14.43
N GLY A 63 -25.95 1.52 -15.02
CA GLY A 63 -25.44 0.24 -14.59
C GLY A 63 -24.52 0.43 -13.39
N ALA A 64 -24.65 -0.42 -12.39
CA ALA A 64 -23.69 -0.43 -11.29
C ALA A 64 -22.27 -0.63 -11.85
N ASP A 65 -21.31 0.17 -11.39
CA ASP A 65 -19.92 -0.04 -11.77
C ASP A 65 -19.35 -1.22 -11.01
N ALA A 66 -19.48 -2.40 -11.62
CA ALA A 66 -18.91 -3.63 -11.06
C ALA A 66 -17.36 -3.56 -10.89
N VAL A 67 -16.72 -2.61 -11.56
CA VAL A 67 -15.29 -2.36 -11.42
C VAL A 67 -15.01 -1.56 -10.13
N MET A 68 -15.91 -0.68 -9.71
CA MET A 68 -15.75 0.00 -8.42
C MET A 68 -15.91 -0.95 -7.23
N LEU A 69 -16.75 -1.99 -7.34
CA LEU A 69 -16.87 -3.02 -6.30
C LEU A 69 -15.71 -4.03 -6.32
N LYS A 70 -15.00 -4.16 -7.46
CA LYS A 70 -13.74 -4.93 -7.55
C LYS A 70 -12.49 -4.07 -7.37
N GLY A 71 -12.60 -2.78 -7.47
CA GLY A 71 -11.46 -1.86 -7.46
C GLY A 71 -11.28 -1.02 -6.20
N ALA A 72 -12.17 -1.15 -5.22
CA ALA A 72 -11.77 -0.87 -3.83
C ALA A 72 -11.06 -2.10 -3.24
N THR A 73 -10.10 -2.68 -3.96
CA THR A 73 -8.88 -2.98 -3.28
C THR A 73 -8.40 -1.61 -2.80
N ILE A 74 -8.79 -1.22 -1.62
CA ILE A 74 -7.90 -0.47 -0.76
C ILE A 74 -6.65 -1.35 -0.77
N LEU A 75 -5.71 -1.03 -1.64
CA LEU A 75 -4.33 -1.14 -1.29
C LEU A 75 -4.21 -0.13 -0.15
N GLY A 76 -4.73 -0.49 1.01
CA GLY A 76 -4.22 -0.01 2.24
C GLY A 76 -2.76 -0.32 2.09
N GLN A 77 -1.94 0.68 1.76
CA GLN A 77 -0.51 0.54 1.95
C GLN A 77 -0.45 0.17 3.41
N ALA A 78 -0.22 -1.12 3.66
CA ALA A 78 -0.03 -1.61 5.00
C ALA A 78 0.97 -0.63 5.60
N ALA A 79 0.63 -0.04 6.73
CA ALA A 79 1.43 1.02 7.31
C ALA A 79 2.89 0.57 7.23
N LYS A 80 3.76 1.42 6.69
CA LYS A 80 5.18 1.05 6.50
C LYS A 80 5.78 0.56 7.80
N VAL A 81 5.38 1.19 8.91
CA VAL A 81 5.79 0.85 10.27
C VAL A 81 4.56 0.90 11.16
N THR A 82 4.42 -0.08 12.03
CA THR A 82 3.39 -0.13 13.08
C THR A 82 4.08 -0.39 14.40
N LEU A 83 3.76 0.37 15.43
CA LEU A 83 4.17 0.06 16.81
C LEU A 83 3.09 -0.82 17.44
N LYS A 84 3.48 -2.00 17.92
CA LYS A 84 2.64 -2.91 18.69
C LYS A 84 3.31 -3.16 20.01
N GLU A 85 2.71 -2.66 21.09
CA GLU A 85 3.35 -2.66 22.41
C GLU A 85 4.73 -1.99 22.28
N ASP A 86 5.81 -2.68 22.56
CA ASP A 86 7.19 -2.20 22.44
C ASP A 86 7.92 -2.71 21.19
N THR A 87 7.16 -3.28 20.22
CA THR A 87 7.72 -3.86 18.98
C THR A 87 7.42 -2.97 17.79
N PHE A 88 8.45 -2.50 17.09
CA PHE A 88 8.31 -1.89 15.77
C PHE A 88 8.16 -2.98 14.71
N VAL A 89 7.05 -2.97 13.99
CA VAL A 89 6.78 -3.91 12.89
C VAL A 89 6.86 -3.16 11.58
N TYR A 90 7.85 -3.46 10.76
CA TYR A 90 8.05 -2.92 9.43
C TYR A 90 7.49 -3.90 8.39
N ASN A 91 6.67 -3.41 7.47
CA ASN A 91 6.19 -4.22 6.35
C ASN A 91 7.23 -4.21 5.23
N ALA A 92 7.87 -5.34 4.97
CA ALA A 92 8.95 -5.43 3.98
C ALA A 92 8.49 -5.01 2.57
N SER A 93 7.25 -5.32 2.18
CA SER A 93 6.71 -4.96 0.87
C SER A 93 6.52 -3.45 0.65
N ALA A 94 6.49 -2.65 1.73
CA ALA A 94 6.38 -1.20 1.66
C ALA A 94 7.72 -0.51 1.29
N TYR A 95 8.82 -1.26 1.32
CA TYR A 95 10.16 -0.78 0.99
C TYR A 95 10.62 -1.41 -0.32
N ARG A 96 10.70 -0.60 -1.38
CA ARG A 96 11.14 -1.09 -2.69
C ARG A 96 12.63 -1.42 -2.65
N THR A 97 12.96 -2.68 -2.84
CA THR A 97 14.32 -3.16 -3.08
C THR A 97 14.42 -3.66 -4.53
N PRO A 98 15.56 -3.49 -5.22
CA PRO A 98 15.78 -4.11 -6.52
C PRO A 98 15.58 -5.63 -6.48
N GLU A 99 15.28 -6.23 -7.61
CA GLU A 99 15.19 -7.69 -7.70
C GLU A 99 16.57 -8.31 -7.42
N GLY A 100 16.60 -9.37 -6.63
CA GLY A 100 17.84 -9.99 -6.18
C GLY A 100 18.53 -9.33 -4.98
N SER A 101 17.97 -8.25 -4.44
CA SER A 101 18.50 -7.61 -3.22
C SER A 101 18.53 -8.55 -2.03
N VAL A 102 19.53 -8.36 -1.19
CA VAL A 102 19.68 -9.08 0.08
C VAL A 102 19.10 -8.29 1.26
N VAL A 103 18.89 -8.96 2.37
CA VAL A 103 18.25 -8.40 3.58
C VAL A 103 18.95 -7.14 4.08
N GLU A 104 20.26 -7.03 3.92
CA GLU A 104 21.02 -5.81 4.29
C GLU A 104 20.47 -4.54 3.60
N GLU A 105 20.12 -4.64 2.31
CA GLU A 105 19.56 -3.50 1.58
C GLU A 105 18.16 -3.10 2.07
N LEU A 106 17.36 -4.08 2.52
CA LEU A 106 16.09 -3.81 3.15
C LEU A 106 16.29 -3.06 4.47
N VAL A 107 17.21 -3.53 5.32
CA VAL A 107 17.47 -2.89 6.62
C VAL A 107 17.93 -1.45 6.44
N ARG A 108 18.82 -1.16 5.48
CA ARG A 108 19.24 0.22 5.16
C ARG A 108 18.10 1.16 4.78
N LYS A 109 16.95 0.63 4.38
CA LYS A 109 15.74 1.41 4.02
C LYS A 109 14.74 1.56 5.16
N LEU A 110 14.92 0.83 6.25
CA LEU A 110 14.02 0.93 7.40
C LEU A 110 14.25 2.27 8.13
N PRO A 111 13.18 2.99 8.49
CA PRO A 111 13.30 4.20 9.30
C PRO A 111 13.99 3.92 10.62
N GLY A 112 14.98 4.72 10.96
CA GLY A 112 15.76 4.60 12.18
C GLY A 112 16.87 3.54 12.16
N ALA A 113 16.99 2.77 11.06
CA ALA A 113 18.06 1.78 10.92
C ALA A 113 19.30 2.40 10.24
N GLN A 114 20.47 1.99 10.69
CA GLN A 114 21.76 2.27 10.09
C GLN A 114 22.58 0.99 10.03
N VAL A 115 23.31 0.81 8.95
CA VAL A 115 24.23 -0.32 8.77
C VAL A 115 25.59 0.28 8.42
N ASP A 116 26.58 0.02 9.25
CA ASP A 116 27.94 0.49 9.01
C ASP A 116 28.69 -0.38 7.98
N ASN A 117 29.95 -0.02 7.71
CA ASN A 117 30.79 -0.73 6.75
C ASN A 117 31.19 -2.15 7.21
N ASP A 118 31.16 -2.40 8.51
CA ASP A 118 31.48 -3.68 9.11
C ASP A 118 30.25 -4.60 9.18
N GLY A 119 29.06 -4.10 8.79
CA GLY A 119 27.79 -4.81 8.82
C GLY A 119 27.10 -4.78 10.17
N LYS A 120 27.55 -3.91 11.07
CA LYS A 120 26.90 -3.68 12.37
C LYS A 120 25.64 -2.84 12.15
N ILE A 121 24.55 -3.27 12.76
CA ILE A 121 23.25 -2.63 12.61
C ILE A 121 22.93 -1.86 13.88
N THR A 122 22.43 -0.64 13.69
CA THR A 122 21.84 0.18 14.73
C THR A 122 20.41 0.52 14.33
N ILE A 123 19.46 0.37 15.24
CA ILE A 123 18.06 0.76 15.00
C ILE A 123 17.56 1.61 16.17
N ASN A 124 16.96 2.75 15.84
CA ASN A 124 16.51 3.75 16.81
C ASN A 124 17.59 4.15 17.83
N GLY A 125 18.86 4.18 17.40
CA GLY A 125 20.01 4.54 18.23
C GLY A 125 20.57 3.39 19.09
N LYS A 126 19.96 2.19 19.05
CA LYS A 126 20.41 1.01 19.80
C LYS A 126 21.08 0.00 18.86
N GLU A 127 22.18 -0.58 19.29
CA GLU A 127 22.88 -1.63 18.53
C GLU A 127 22.08 -2.92 18.52
N VAL A 128 21.87 -3.49 17.34
CA VAL A 128 21.24 -4.82 17.18
C VAL A 128 22.24 -5.90 17.60
N LYS A 129 21.91 -6.63 18.64
CA LYS A 129 22.74 -7.71 19.18
C LYS A 129 22.38 -9.06 18.57
N LYS A 130 21.12 -9.23 18.18
CA LYS A 130 20.60 -10.52 17.73
C LYS A 130 19.75 -10.37 16.47
N ILE A 131 19.96 -11.28 15.52
CA ILE A 131 19.14 -11.39 14.30
C ILE A 131 18.46 -12.75 14.28
N LEU A 132 17.13 -12.71 14.13
CA LEU A 132 16.29 -13.90 14.07
C LEU A 132 15.57 -13.98 12.72
N PHE A 133 15.22 -15.19 12.31
CA PHE A 133 14.35 -15.49 11.20
C PHE A 133 13.21 -16.40 11.70
N ASP A 134 11.98 -15.89 11.65
CA ASP A 134 10.81 -16.54 12.28
C ASP A 134 11.07 -16.95 13.74
N GLY A 135 11.77 -16.09 14.50
CA GLY A 135 12.09 -16.32 15.91
C GLY A 135 13.25 -17.27 16.18
N LYS A 136 14.01 -17.69 15.14
CA LYS A 136 15.17 -18.58 15.28
C LYS A 136 16.46 -17.89 14.85
N GLU A 137 17.54 -18.14 15.57
CA GLU A 137 18.86 -17.65 15.18
C GLU A 137 19.34 -18.33 13.90
N PHE A 138 19.93 -17.53 13.01
CA PHE A 138 20.54 -18.02 11.79
C PHE A 138 22.02 -18.38 12.05
N MET A 139 22.40 -19.61 11.72
CA MET A 139 23.80 -20.08 11.74
C MET A 139 24.61 -19.61 12.95
N SER A 140 24.14 -19.93 14.17
CA SER A 140 24.88 -19.66 15.41
C SER A 140 25.32 -18.20 15.60
N GLY A 141 24.50 -17.25 15.12
CA GLY A 141 24.71 -15.82 15.38
C GLY A 141 25.60 -15.07 14.40
N ASP A 142 25.99 -15.66 13.25
CA ASP A 142 26.68 -14.89 12.20
C ASP A 142 25.70 -13.97 11.44
N THR A 143 25.45 -12.82 12.05
CA THR A 143 24.54 -11.80 11.53
C THR A 143 24.97 -11.25 10.17
N LYS A 144 26.28 -11.14 9.94
CA LYS A 144 26.85 -10.60 8.68
C LYS A 144 26.60 -11.53 7.51
N THR A 145 26.78 -12.81 7.69
CA THR A 145 26.50 -13.82 6.66
C THR A 145 25.00 -13.90 6.38
N ALA A 146 24.14 -13.88 7.40
CA ALA A 146 22.68 -13.84 7.22
C ALA A 146 22.24 -12.66 6.36
N MET A 147 22.71 -11.46 6.70
CA MET A 147 22.34 -10.22 6.03
C MET A 147 22.72 -10.16 4.54
N LYS A 148 23.81 -10.83 4.16
CA LYS A 148 24.36 -10.81 2.79
C LYS A 148 23.88 -11.94 1.91
N ASN A 149 23.30 -12.99 2.48
CA ASN A 149 22.94 -14.19 1.71
C ASN A 149 21.43 -14.42 1.62
N ILE A 150 20.63 -13.80 2.45
CA ILE A 150 19.17 -13.99 2.43
C ILE A 150 18.53 -12.95 1.50
N PRO A 151 17.75 -13.39 0.47
CA PRO A 151 17.10 -12.47 -0.44
C PRO A 151 15.90 -11.77 0.22
N THR A 152 15.71 -10.48 -0.07
CA THR A 152 14.58 -9.69 0.45
C THR A 152 13.23 -10.22 -0.03
N SER A 153 13.19 -10.91 -1.16
CA SER A 153 11.98 -11.42 -1.77
C SER A 153 11.20 -12.40 -0.89
N ILE A 154 11.88 -13.11 0.02
CA ILE A 154 11.23 -14.05 0.95
C ILE A 154 10.74 -13.39 2.23
N ILE A 155 11.15 -12.15 2.53
CA ILE A 155 10.78 -11.46 3.76
C ILE A 155 9.39 -10.84 3.63
N GLU A 156 8.53 -11.07 4.62
CA GLU A 156 7.20 -10.48 4.73
C GLU A 156 7.23 -9.22 5.61
N LYS A 157 7.87 -9.32 6.76
CA LYS A 157 7.94 -8.27 7.79
C LYS A 157 9.25 -8.32 8.54
N VAL A 158 9.64 -7.19 9.12
CA VAL A 158 10.77 -7.09 10.05
C VAL A 158 10.25 -6.55 11.37
N LYS A 159 10.56 -7.21 12.47
CA LYS A 159 10.22 -6.74 13.82
C LYS A 159 11.51 -6.29 14.50
N ALA A 160 11.45 -5.15 15.17
CA ALA A 160 12.50 -4.66 16.04
C ALA A 160 11.94 -4.49 17.45
N TYR A 161 12.53 -5.15 18.40
CA TYR A 161 12.10 -5.13 19.80
C TYR A 161 13.28 -5.35 20.73
N GLU A 162 13.05 -5.11 22.01
CA GLU A 162 14.02 -5.35 23.06
C GLU A 162 13.61 -6.59 23.86
N GLU A 163 14.56 -7.40 24.20
CA GLU A 163 14.36 -8.57 25.05
C GLU A 163 15.45 -8.63 26.12
N LYS A 164 15.16 -9.34 27.21
CA LYS A 164 16.16 -9.58 28.26
C LYS A 164 17.35 -10.33 27.70
N SER A 165 18.53 -10.07 28.27
CA SER A 165 19.76 -10.76 27.89
C SER A 165 19.60 -12.29 27.96
N ASP A 166 20.38 -13.03 27.17
CA ASP A 166 20.37 -14.48 27.20
C ASP A 166 20.75 -15.01 28.59
N LEU A 167 21.62 -14.29 29.29
CA LEU A 167 22.00 -14.64 30.67
C LEU A 167 20.78 -14.53 31.60
N ALA A 168 20.03 -13.43 31.53
CA ALA A 168 18.83 -13.25 32.33
C ALA A 168 17.74 -14.30 32.01
N LYS A 169 17.62 -14.72 30.74
CA LYS A 169 16.67 -15.75 30.31
C LYS A 169 17.03 -17.13 30.87
N VAL A 170 18.32 -17.48 30.87
CA VAL A 170 18.80 -18.80 31.34
C VAL A 170 18.83 -18.88 32.86
N THR A 171 19.28 -17.82 33.53
CA THR A 171 19.43 -17.83 35.00
C THR A 171 18.15 -17.45 35.74
N GLY A 172 17.20 -16.78 35.06
CA GLY A 172 16.01 -16.21 35.70
C GLY A 172 16.30 -14.98 36.56
N ILE A 173 17.55 -14.50 36.58
CA ILE A 173 17.97 -13.31 37.31
C ILE A 173 18.01 -12.13 36.31
N ASP A 174 17.29 -11.08 36.63
CA ASP A 174 17.31 -9.86 35.83
C ASP A 174 18.63 -9.11 36.05
N ASP A 175 19.46 -9.04 35.03
CA ASP A 175 20.74 -8.33 35.06
C ASP A 175 20.60 -6.83 34.65
N GLY A 176 19.38 -6.41 34.32
CA GLY A 176 19.10 -5.04 33.87
C GLY A 176 19.59 -4.74 32.48
N GLU A 177 20.09 -5.74 31.73
CA GLU A 177 20.51 -5.57 30.33
C GLU A 177 19.41 -6.01 29.38
N GLU A 178 19.13 -5.18 28.37
CA GLU A 178 18.21 -5.46 27.27
C GLU A 178 18.99 -5.54 25.96
N GLU A 179 18.65 -6.53 25.16
CA GLU A 179 19.21 -6.74 23.84
C GLU A 179 18.24 -6.33 22.76
N THR A 180 18.68 -5.50 21.83
CA THR A 180 17.87 -5.14 20.65
C THR A 180 17.94 -6.26 19.63
N VAL A 181 16.77 -6.74 19.23
CA VAL A 181 16.58 -7.87 18.31
C VAL A 181 15.93 -7.41 17.03
N LEU A 182 16.42 -7.90 15.89
CA LEU A 182 15.73 -7.85 14.61
C LEU A 182 15.25 -9.25 14.23
N ASP A 183 13.93 -9.44 14.11
CA ASP A 183 13.31 -10.69 13.69
C ASP A 183 12.67 -10.54 12.31
N PHE A 184 13.17 -11.27 11.34
CA PHE A 184 12.69 -11.29 9.96
C PHE A 184 11.65 -12.38 9.77
N GLY A 185 10.39 -11.99 9.62
CA GLY A 185 9.31 -12.92 9.30
C GLY A 185 9.36 -13.32 7.83
N ILE A 186 9.39 -14.61 7.56
CA ILE A 186 9.46 -15.20 6.22
C ILE A 186 8.04 -15.41 5.67
N LYS A 187 7.85 -15.17 4.38
CA LYS A 187 6.59 -15.43 3.69
C LYS A 187 6.20 -16.91 3.81
N LYS A 188 4.92 -17.15 4.09
CA LYS A 188 4.39 -18.51 4.23
C LYS A 188 4.76 -19.39 3.02
N GLY A 189 5.36 -20.56 3.30
CA GLY A 189 5.75 -21.55 2.30
C GLY A 189 7.15 -21.34 1.70
N MET A 190 7.86 -20.25 2.03
CA MET A 190 9.23 -19.98 1.56
C MET A 190 10.31 -20.30 2.60
N ASN A 191 9.95 -20.81 3.76
CA ASN A 191 10.87 -21.19 4.83
C ASN A 191 11.52 -22.57 4.62
N LYS A 192 11.18 -23.29 3.56
CA LYS A 192 11.78 -24.60 3.24
C LYS A 192 13.17 -24.38 2.64
N GLY A 193 14.22 -24.70 3.41
CA GLY A 193 15.62 -24.66 2.96
C GLY A 193 16.44 -23.47 3.47
N VAL A 194 15.90 -22.68 4.40
CA VAL A 194 16.63 -21.58 5.05
C VAL A 194 17.28 -22.02 6.37
N PHE A 195 16.88 -23.20 6.92
CA PHE A 195 17.39 -23.79 8.14
C PHE A 195 17.86 -25.22 7.91
#